data_67ff608f68aca9ad8f4cd17c2e727018
#
_entry.id   67ff608f68aca9ad8f4cd17c2e727018
#
_cell.length_a   1.000
_cell.length_b   1.000
_cell.length_c   1.000
_cell.angle_alpha   90.00
_cell.angle_beta   90.00
_cell.angle_gamma   90.00
#
_symmetry.space_group_name_H-M   'P 1'
#
loop_
_entity.id
_entity.type
_entity.pdbx_description
1 polymer ?
#
loop_
_entity_poly.entity_id
_entity_poly.type
_entity_poly.pdbx_seq_one_letter_code
_entity_poly.pdbx_strand_id
1 'polypeptide(L)'
;MKKILVAVMAMCTMVLCFTSCEKTADVNVYPIAGKTYQATDEEGYSRITFKMNFGAVMEVKTTTQESYSDLYVWELATKADQEGNRALYIKFANGAMNKITGEDLSGKTAFQGYYNGVNCYLYPMWPAEMPEAVLEYKPLLQ
;
A
#
# COMPACT_ATOMS: atom_id res chain seq x y z
N MET A 1 -17.00 -6.63 -4.17
CA MET A 1 -17.38 -6.17 -3.54
C MET A 1 -18.27 -6.08 -3.42
N LYS A 2 -18.25 -6.01 -3.56
CA LYS A 2 -18.80 -5.49 -3.01
C LYS A 2 -19.76 -5.58 -2.74
N LYS A 3 -19.91 -5.65 -2.90
CA LYS A 3 -20.59 -5.28 -2.29
C LYS A 3 -21.42 -5.24 -1.84
N ILE A 4 -21.47 -5.34 -1.99
CA ILE A 4 -22.14 -4.87 -1.23
C ILE A 4 -23.05 -4.71 -1.20
N LEU A 5 -23.07 -4.70 -1.52
CA LEU A 5 -23.84 -4.07 -0.96
C LEU A 5 -24.89 -4.23 -0.84
N VAL A 6 -25.06 -4.53 -1.20
CA VAL A 6 -26.04 -4.21 -0.65
C VAL A 6 -26.67 -4.54 -0.18
N ALA A 7 -26.82 -4.87 -0.21
CA ALA A 7 -27.40 -4.59 0.58
C ALA A 7 -27.72 -4.57 0.96
N VAL A 8 -27.29 -4.69 0.95
CA VAL A 8 -27.48 -4.05 1.63
C VAL A 8 -27.80 -3.86 1.64
N MET A 9 -27.70 -3.98 1.45
CA MET A 9 -27.89 -3.28 1.70
C MET A 9 -28.40 -3.17 2.04
N ALA A 10 -28.62 -3.53 1.57
CA ALA A 10 -28.92 -3.03 2.10
C ALA A 10 -28.88 -3.10 2.52
N MET A 11 -28.57 -3.30 2.73
CA MET A 11 -28.32 -2.86 3.34
C MET A 11 -27.98 -2.53 3.53
N CYS A 12 -27.80 -2.71 3.45
CA CYS A 12 -27.37 -1.97 3.79
C CYS A 12 -27.33 -1.76 3.75
N THR A 13 -27.05 -1.77 3.43
CA THR A 13 -26.91 -1.16 3.67
C THR A 13 -26.77 -0.95 3.92
N MET A 14 -26.68 -0.90 3.82
CA MET A 14 -26.41 -0.35 4.29
C MET A 14 -26.11 -0.22 4.44
N VAL A 15 -26.06 -0.31 4.41
CA VAL A 15 -25.65 0.17 4.76
C VAL A 15 -25.27 0.33 4.62
N LEU A 16 -25.06 0.51 4.52
CA LEU A 16 -24.69 1.06 4.63
C LEU A 16 -24.49 1.40 4.60
N CYS A 17 -24.58 1.54 4.60
CA CYS A 17 -24.35 2.11 4.73
C CYS A 17 -24.07 2.15 4.89
N PHE A 18 -23.89 2.25 4.89
CA PHE A 18 -23.39 2.41 5.10
C PHE A 18 -22.87 2.57 4.95
N THR A 19 -23.01 3.09 5.15
CA THR A 19 -22.35 3.13 5.02
C THR A 19 -21.58 3.00 4.64
N SER A 20 -21.59 3.10 5.06
CA SER A 20 -20.25 2.92 4.90
C SER A 20 -19.49 3.59 3.76
N CYS A 21 -19.21 4.72 3.84
CA CYS A 21 -18.44 5.41 2.83
C CYS A 21 -16.98 5.09 2.99
N GLU A 22 -16.38 4.38 2.03
CA GLU A 22 -14.93 4.27 1.95
C GLU A 22 -14.36 5.67 1.73
N LYS A 23 -13.27 5.97 2.41
CA LYS A 23 -12.52 7.18 2.13
C LYS A 23 -11.90 7.08 0.76
N THR A 24 -11.96 8.17 0.01
CA THR A 24 -11.32 8.27 -1.30
C THR A 24 -10.23 9.33 -1.24
N ALA A 25 -9.05 8.97 -1.67
CA ALA A 25 -7.91 9.89 -1.69
C ALA A 25 -8.14 10.97 -2.74
N ASP A 26 -7.81 12.21 -2.37
CA ASP A 26 -7.80 13.33 -3.30
C ASP A 26 -6.46 13.34 -4.02
N VAL A 27 -6.46 13.16 -5.33
CA VAL A 27 -5.23 13.07 -6.11
C VAL A 27 -4.44 14.38 -6.10
N ASN A 28 -5.08 15.51 -5.80
CA ASN A 28 -4.39 16.78 -5.67
C ASN A 28 -3.59 16.85 -4.37
N VAL A 29 -3.99 16.11 -3.36
CA VAL A 29 -3.29 16.01 -2.07
C VAL A 29 -2.34 14.82 -2.09
N TYR A 30 -2.79 13.71 -2.70
CA TYR A 30 -2.06 12.44 -2.72
C TYR A 30 -1.80 12.02 -4.17
N PRO A 31 -0.72 12.55 -4.79
CA PRO A 31 -0.47 12.28 -6.22
C PRO A 31 -0.23 10.81 -6.54
N ILE A 32 0.14 9.99 -5.56
CA ILE A 32 0.39 8.56 -5.78
C ILE A 32 -0.90 7.74 -5.82
N ALA A 33 -2.03 8.30 -5.39
CA ALA A 33 -3.28 7.57 -5.33
C ALA A 33 -3.73 7.12 -6.73
N GLY A 34 -4.08 5.85 -6.85
CA GLY A 34 -4.51 5.27 -8.12
C GLY A 34 -3.36 4.89 -9.05
N LYS A 35 -2.11 4.99 -8.60
CA LYS A 35 -0.94 4.73 -9.44
C LYS A 35 -0.17 3.51 -8.97
N THR A 36 0.57 2.92 -9.89
CA THR A 36 1.45 1.77 -9.64
C THR A 36 2.89 2.20 -9.80
N TYR A 37 3.73 1.75 -8.89
CA TYR A 37 5.18 2.00 -8.90
C TYR A 37 5.90 0.67 -8.88
N GLN A 38 7.06 0.61 -9.53
CA GLN A 38 7.80 -0.64 -9.69
C GLN A 38 9.27 -0.44 -9.37
N ALA A 39 9.83 -1.36 -8.59
CA ALA A 39 11.26 -1.53 -8.41
C ALA A 39 11.69 -2.78 -9.16
N THR A 40 12.77 -2.68 -9.93
CA THR A 40 13.24 -3.78 -10.78
C THR A 40 14.70 -4.05 -10.47
N ASP A 41 15.07 -5.32 -10.43
CA ASP A 41 16.46 -5.74 -10.35
C ASP A 41 16.71 -6.89 -11.34
N GLU A 42 17.87 -7.54 -11.21
CA GLU A 42 18.23 -8.62 -12.13
C GLU A 42 17.33 -9.85 -12.01
N GLU A 43 16.68 -10.03 -10.86
CA GLU A 43 15.87 -11.21 -10.59
C GLU A 43 14.41 -11.03 -10.95
N GLY A 44 13.94 -9.80 -11.06
CA GLY A 44 12.54 -9.54 -11.34
C GLY A 44 12.09 -8.17 -10.86
N TYR A 45 10.87 -8.08 -10.40
CA TYR A 45 10.31 -6.80 -9.98
C TYR A 45 9.43 -6.93 -8.74
N SER A 46 9.25 -5.79 -8.07
CA SER A 46 8.26 -5.60 -7.02
C SER A 46 7.41 -4.40 -7.40
N ARG A 47 6.10 -4.55 -7.35
CA ARG A 47 5.16 -3.48 -7.67
C ARG A 47 4.29 -3.15 -6.49
N ILE A 48 3.99 -1.86 -6.36
CA ILE A 48 3.05 -1.38 -5.37
C ILE A 48 2.00 -0.56 -6.09
N THR A 49 0.73 -0.91 -5.88
CA THR A 49 -0.38 -0.11 -6.38
C THR A 49 -1.04 0.58 -5.19
N PHE A 50 -1.07 1.90 -5.23
CA PHE A 50 -1.71 2.72 -4.19
C PHE A 50 -3.15 2.96 -4.61
N LYS A 51 -4.08 2.30 -3.93
CA LYS A 51 -5.50 2.38 -4.29
C LYS A 51 -6.10 3.67 -3.78
N MET A 52 -7.16 4.12 -4.45
CA MET A 52 -7.84 5.35 -4.08
C MET A 52 -8.47 5.30 -2.69
N ASN A 53 -8.74 4.13 -2.16
CA ASN A 53 -9.33 3.95 -0.84
C ASN A 53 -8.29 3.82 0.27
N PHE A 54 -7.03 4.21 0.01
CA PHE A 54 -5.88 4.08 0.93
C PHE A 54 -5.41 2.65 1.15
N GLY A 55 -5.95 1.69 0.43
CA GLY A 55 -5.39 0.34 0.39
C GLY A 55 -4.16 0.28 -0.50
N ALA A 56 -3.34 -0.73 -0.30
CA ALA A 56 -2.19 -0.95 -1.17
C ALA A 56 -2.10 -2.42 -1.54
N VAL A 57 -1.67 -2.68 -2.77
CA VAL A 57 -1.46 -4.01 -3.29
C VAL A 57 0.01 -4.17 -3.60
N MET A 58 0.61 -5.25 -3.15
CA MET A 58 2.00 -5.56 -3.45
C MET A 58 2.08 -6.82 -4.29
N GLU A 59 2.86 -6.73 -5.35
CA GLU A 59 3.10 -7.85 -6.26
C GLU A 59 4.61 -8.02 -6.43
N VAL A 60 5.09 -9.24 -6.22
CA VAL A 60 6.51 -9.56 -6.41
C VAL A 60 6.60 -10.68 -7.42
N LYS A 61 7.45 -10.51 -8.41
CA LYS A 61 7.71 -11.56 -9.39
C LYS A 61 9.20 -11.64 -9.66
N THR A 62 9.78 -12.80 -9.36
CA THR A 62 11.18 -13.09 -9.62
C THR A 62 11.27 -14.41 -10.37
N THR A 63 12.49 -14.85 -10.67
CA THR A 63 12.69 -16.13 -11.34
C THR A 63 12.27 -17.32 -10.48
N THR A 64 12.21 -17.12 -9.16
CA THR A 64 11.92 -18.20 -8.21
C THR A 64 10.66 -18.00 -7.40
N GLN A 65 10.04 -16.82 -7.47
CA GLN A 65 8.93 -16.47 -6.59
C GLN A 65 7.91 -15.61 -7.31
N GLU A 66 6.66 -15.87 -7.01
CA GLU A 66 5.56 -15.00 -7.44
C GLU A 66 4.59 -14.87 -6.29
N SER A 67 4.30 -13.64 -5.89
CA SER A 67 3.38 -13.40 -4.79
C SER A 67 2.55 -12.15 -5.05
N TYR A 68 1.38 -12.12 -4.43
CA TYR A 68 0.42 -11.01 -4.54
C TYR A 68 -0.27 -10.89 -3.20
N SER A 69 -0.36 -9.66 -2.70
CA SER A 69 -1.06 -9.42 -1.45
C SER A 69 -1.73 -8.05 -1.48
N ASP A 70 -2.97 -8.00 -1.03
CA ASP A 70 -3.73 -6.76 -0.88
C ASP A 70 -3.99 -6.41 0.59
N LEU A 71 -3.22 -7.00 1.50
CA LEU A 71 -3.42 -6.82 2.94
C LEU A 71 -2.63 -5.63 3.48
N TYR A 72 -2.61 -4.51 2.74
CA TYR A 72 -1.85 -3.32 3.12
C TYR A 72 -2.70 -2.06 3.01
N VAL A 73 -2.31 -1.06 3.78
CA VAL A 73 -2.83 0.30 3.65
C VAL A 73 -1.65 1.26 3.58
N TRP A 74 -1.84 2.42 2.93
CA TRP A 74 -0.77 3.39 2.79
C TRP A 74 -1.15 4.72 3.44
N GLU A 75 -0.10 5.44 3.88
CA GLU A 75 -0.21 6.78 4.45
C GLU A 75 0.89 7.63 3.84
N LEU A 76 0.54 8.80 3.36
CA LEU A 76 1.50 9.75 2.82
C LEU A 76 1.34 11.08 3.56
N ALA A 77 2.44 11.60 4.07
CA ALA A 77 2.40 12.91 4.74
C ALA A 77 1.91 13.98 3.78
N THR A 78 1.10 14.89 4.26
CA THR A 78 0.54 15.96 3.41
C THR A 78 1.53 17.07 3.16
N LYS A 79 2.60 17.17 3.96
CA LYS A 79 3.62 18.19 3.82
C LYS A 79 4.97 17.55 3.53
N ALA A 80 5.72 18.19 2.65
CA ALA A 80 7.09 17.79 2.36
C ALA A 80 8.03 18.37 3.41
N ASP A 81 9.17 17.70 3.59
CA ASP A 81 10.26 18.22 4.40
C ASP A 81 11.05 19.26 3.60
N GLN A 82 12.18 19.70 4.16
CA GLN A 82 13.02 20.74 3.51
C GLN A 82 13.61 20.30 2.19
N GLU A 83 13.70 19.00 1.97
CA GLU A 83 14.25 18.44 0.73
C GLU A 83 13.17 18.11 -0.30
N GLY A 84 11.92 18.38 0.03
CA GLY A 84 10.80 18.09 -0.86
C GLY A 84 10.27 16.67 -0.75
N ASN A 85 10.66 15.93 0.28
CA ASN A 85 10.25 14.55 0.47
C ASN A 85 9.08 14.47 1.43
N ARG A 86 8.11 13.63 1.11
CA ARG A 86 6.93 13.39 1.94
C ARG A 86 7.01 11.98 2.51
N ALA A 87 6.90 11.85 3.83
CA ALA A 87 6.99 10.55 4.49
C ALA A 87 5.91 9.61 3.98
N LEU A 88 6.28 8.38 3.69
CA LEU A 88 5.39 7.36 3.15
C LEU A 88 5.50 6.09 3.99
N TYR A 89 4.34 5.58 4.42
CA TYR A 89 4.27 4.34 5.20
C TYR A 89 3.32 3.38 4.52
N ILE A 90 3.71 2.12 4.47
CA ILE A 90 2.84 1.03 4.05
C ILE A 90 2.71 0.10 5.25
N LYS A 91 1.50 -0.02 5.77
CA LYS A 91 1.20 -0.80 6.96
C LYS A 91 0.34 -2.00 6.61
N PHE A 92 0.41 -3.02 7.44
CA PHE A 92 -0.51 -4.15 7.30
C PHE A 92 -1.93 -3.69 7.67
N ALA A 93 -2.89 -4.09 6.85
CA ALA A 93 -4.30 -3.79 7.09
C ALA A 93 -4.84 -4.60 8.27
N ASN A 94 -6.00 -4.21 8.77
CA ASN A 94 -6.70 -4.98 9.81
C ASN A 94 -6.96 -6.40 9.30
N GLY A 95 -6.68 -7.37 10.15
CA GLY A 95 -6.87 -8.78 9.82
C GLY A 95 -5.67 -9.44 9.16
N ALA A 96 -4.62 -8.68 8.86
CA ALA A 96 -3.40 -9.27 8.32
C ALA A 96 -2.74 -10.15 9.37
N MET A 97 -2.29 -11.32 8.95
CA MET A 97 -1.73 -12.31 9.87
C MET A 97 -0.57 -13.02 9.19
N ASN A 98 0.47 -13.31 9.96
CA ASN A 98 1.53 -14.18 9.50
C ASN A 98 0.99 -15.62 9.51
N LYS A 99 0.83 -16.21 8.34
CA LYS A 99 0.20 -17.52 8.21
C LYS A 99 1.03 -18.67 8.78
N ILE A 100 2.32 -18.44 8.96
CA ILE A 100 3.22 -19.46 9.50
C ILE A 100 3.20 -19.45 11.03
N THR A 101 3.27 -18.27 11.64
CA THR A 101 3.39 -18.14 13.10
C THR A 101 2.07 -17.81 13.78
N GLY A 102 1.07 -17.35 13.02
CA GLY A 102 -0.19 -16.88 13.59
C GLY A 102 -0.11 -15.47 14.17
N GLU A 103 1.02 -14.80 14.00
CA GLU A 103 1.19 -13.43 14.52
C GLU A 103 0.22 -12.47 13.85
N ASP A 104 -0.44 -11.64 14.65
CA ASP A 104 -1.30 -10.56 14.17
C ASP A 104 -0.41 -9.41 13.70
N LEU A 105 -0.49 -9.09 12.41
CA LEU A 105 0.32 -8.03 11.80
C LEU A 105 -0.44 -6.72 11.65
N SER A 106 -1.71 -6.66 12.03
CA SER A 106 -2.56 -5.49 11.85
C SER A 106 -1.90 -4.22 12.37
N GLY A 107 -1.80 -3.21 11.53
CA GLY A 107 -1.24 -1.90 11.90
C GLY A 107 0.27 -1.83 11.99
N LYS A 108 0.97 -2.94 11.85
CA LYS A 108 2.44 -2.91 11.84
C LYS A 108 2.93 -2.32 10.53
N THR A 109 4.04 -1.60 10.60
CA THR A 109 4.65 -1.01 9.41
C THR A 109 5.39 -2.09 8.63
N ALA A 110 4.98 -2.29 7.38
CA ALA A 110 5.65 -3.23 6.48
C ALA A 110 6.77 -2.54 5.72
N PHE A 111 6.57 -1.30 5.29
CA PHE A 111 7.56 -0.50 4.57
C PHE A 111 7.46 0.94 5.02
N GLN A 112 8.61 1.63 5.02
CA GLN A 112 8.69 3.01 5.44
C GLN A 112 9.71 3.74 4.57
N GLY A 113 9.40 4.96 4.20
CA GLY A 113 10.32 5.74 3.39
C GLY A 113 9.72 7.07 3.01
N TYR A 114 9.86 7.45 1.73
CA TYR A 114 9.41 8.76 1.29
C TYR A 114 9.09 8.78 -0.21
N TYR A 115 8.30 9.76 -0.57
CA TYR A 115 7.95 10.09 -1.95
C TYR A 115 8.56 11.46 -2.26
N ASN A 116 9.35 11.55 -3.33
CA ASN A 116 10.08 12.77 -3.67
C ASN A 116 9.38 13.65 -4.72
N GLY A 117 8.15 13.33 -5.06
CA GLY A 117 7.41 14.00 -6.12
C GLY A 117 7.40 13.22 -7.42
N VAL A 118 8.27 12.22 -7.57
CA VAL A 118 8.37 11.40 -8.77
C VAL A 118 8.42 9.92 -8.39
N ASN A 119 9.35 9.54 -7.53
CA ASN A 119 9.60 8.16 -7.14
C ASN A 119 9.30 7.94 -5.67
N CYS A 120 9.08 6.68 -5.30
CA CYS A 120 8.95 6.25 -3.92
C CYS A 120 10.20 5.47 -3.52
N TYR A 121 10.71 5.76 -2.34
CA TYR A 121 11.89 5.08 -1.78
C TYR A 121 11.46 4.40 -0.50
N LEU A 122 11.57 3.09 -0.44
CA LEU A 122 11.00 2.32 0.65
C LEU A 122 12.01 1.35 1.24
N TYR A 123 12.03 1.31 2.57
CA TYR A 123 12.81 0.36 3.34
C TYR A 123 11.86 -0.71 3.88
N PRO A 124 12.16 -2.01 3.66
CA PRO A 124 11.39 -3.07 4.32
C PRO A 124 11.56 -2.97 5.84
N MET A 125 10.45 -2.98 6.56
CA MET A 125 10.46 -2.86 8.02
C MET A 125 9.99 -4.13 8.70
N TRP A 126 9.50 -5.08 7.94
CA TRP A 126 9.07 -6.37 8.46
C TRP A 126 9.54 -7.47 7.51
N PRO A 127 10.15 -8.53 8.01
CA PRO A 127 10.62 -8.71 9.41
C PRO A 127 11.70 -7.69 9.79
N ALA A 128 11.82 -7.42 11.08
CA ALA A 128 12.58 -6.29 11.60
C ALA A 128 14.08 -6.30 11.30
N GLU A 129 14.60 -7.38 10.78
CA GLU A 129 16.03 -7.49 10.54
C GLU A 129 16.44 -7.21 9.11
N MET A 130 15.62 -6.50 8.34
CA MET A 130 15.96 -6.23 6.94
C MET A 130 16.03 -4.74 6.65
N PRO A 131 16.77 -3.95 7.43
CA PRO A 131 16.68 -2.50 7.31
C PRO A 131 17.57 -1.87 6.26
N GLU A 132 18.46 -2.62 5.61
CA GLU A 132 19.55 -1.98 4.90
C GLU A 132 19.30 -1.70 3.44
N ALA A 133 18.28 -2.27 2.86
CA ALA A 133 18.04 -2.13 1.42
C ALA A 133 16.92 -1.13 1.18
N VAL A 134 17.28 0.04 0.67
CA VAL A 134 16.28 0.95 0.13
C VAL A 134 15.93 0.48 -1.28
N LEU A 135 14.64 0.41 -1.56
CA LEU A 135 14.15 0.08 -2.88
C LEU A 135 13.59 1.33 -3.54
N GLU A 136 14.05 1.63 -4.74
CA GLU A 136 13.56 2.74 -5.52
C GLU A 136 12.42 2.26 -6.42
N TYR A 137 11.23 2.75 -6.15
CA TYR A 137 10.04 2.43 -6.94
C TYR A 137 9.73 3.60 -7.87
N LYS A 138 9.73 3.33 -9.15
CA LYS A 138 9.47 4.32 -10.19
C LYS A 138 8.05 4.17 -10.71
N PRO A 139 7.41 5.28 -11.15
CA PRO A 139 6.07 5.15 -11.71
C PRO A 139 6.06 4.21 -12.90
N LEU A 140 5.10 3.30 -12.89
CA LEU A 140 4.90 2.38 -14.00
C LEU A 140 3.94 3.06 -14.97
N LEU A 141 4.45 3.43 -16.13
CA LEU A 141 3.64 4.08 -17.16
C LEU A 141 2.78 3.04 -17.86
N GLN A 142 1.55 3.40 -18.12
CA GLN A 142 0.59 2.53 -18.76
C GLN A 142 0.25 3.02 -20.16
#